data_0b4b94d8abb8ab454f74777468ec53b3
#
_entry.id   0b4b94d8abb8ab454f74777468ec53b3
#
_cell.length_a   1.000
_cell.length_b   1.000
_cell.length_c   1.000
_cell.angle_alpha   90.00
_cell.angle_beta   90.00
_cell.angle_gamma   90.00
#
_symmetry.space_group_name_H-M   'P 1'
#
loop_
_entity.id
_entity.type
_entity.pdbx_description
1 polymer ?
#
loop_
_entity_poly.entity_id
_entity_poly.type
_entity_poly.pdbx_seq_one_letter_code
_entity_poly.pdbx_strand_id
1 'polypeptide(L)'
;MARVLYVSQYFVSGDQPGGVRHWQHCRALARAGHDVTVVTSYVQHKERTIPDEYRGRRIVRSSEDGLDIVRTYSTPGYGRDLRSRLSNYGTFALWSAVAELRLPRPDVVVASSPSLPAAAAAAALARARRARFLLEVRDLWPDSAVAMGLVTNPRVIGAARRMEHYCYRRADRVVALTEGIRDGVVASGVIPAGRVSLITNGIDLDVLPDPAQPASLPVPDDAVVAMFVGAHGTYSSLDTVLGAAELLQDDPRIRVVLVGGGDRKPALVADARERGLGNVVFVDPVPKRQVPAFLARADVCLLPYQDRDLFAGALPNKVFDYLAAGRPVLAAAPAGELTRLVDRAGCGWNVPPEDPAAMAAAIRQAADDPDGARARGAAGRQHSLAEYDRAVLAGRFVALVDELAAGAA
;
A
#
# COMPACT_ATOMS: atom_id res chain seq x y z
N MET A 1 -7.25 -17.57 -23.57
CA MET A 1 -6.13 -18.05 -22.71
C MET A 1 -4.85 -17.41 -23.21
N ALA A 2 -4.14 -16.67 -22.35
CA ALA A 2 -2.89 -15.99 -22.67
C ALA A 2 -1.81 -16.37 -21.66
N ARG A 3 -0.55 -16.31 -22.06
CA ARG A 3 0.60 -16.41 -21.16
C ARG A 3 0.93 -15.05 -20.58
N VAL A 4 0.81 -14.89 -19.29
CA VAL A 4 1.04 -13.65 -18.57
C VAL A 4 2.31 -13.79 -17.73
N LEU A 5 3.30 -12.94 -18.00
CA LEU A 5 4.49 -12.80 -17.18
C LEU A 5 4.31 -11.61 -16.24
N TYR A 6 4.24 -11.85 -14.94
CA TYR A 6 4.04 -10.82 -13.92
C TYR A 6 5.33 -10.57 -13.14
N VAL A 7 5.93 -9.39 -13.30
CA VAL A 7 7.21 -9.00 -12.67
C VAL A 7 6.96 -8.02 -11.54
N SER A 8 7.16 -8.48 -10.31
CA SER A 8 7.05 -7.64 -9.12
C SER A 8 8.11 -8.02 -8.09
N GLN A 9 8.94 -7.08 -7.70
CA GLN A 9 10.04 -7.36 -6.76
C GLN A 9 9.54 -7.90 -5.42
N TYR A 10 8.42 -7.39 -4.93
CA TYR A 10 7.81 -7.81 -3.66
C TYR A 10 6.46 -8.44 -3.94
N PHE A 11 6.38 -9.72 -3.71
CA PHE A 11 5.19 -10.52 -3.94
C PHE A 11 4.88 -11.34 -2.70
N VAL A 12 3.81 -11.01 -2.04
CA VAL A 12 3.41 -11.59 -0.76
C VAL A 12 2.19 -12.45 -0.99
N SER A 13 2.23 -13.72 -0.59
CA SER A 13 1.08 -14.62 -0.60
C SER A 13 0.01 -14.20 0.43
N GLY A 14 -1.23 -14.69 0.28
CA GLY A 14 -2.39 -14.21 1.02
C GLY A 14 -2.27 -14.20 2.55
N ASP A 15 -1.49 -15.11 3.12
CA ASP A 15 -1.34 -15.27 4.57
C ASP A 15 -0.18 -14.45 5.18
N GLN A 16 0.64 -13.84 4.36
CA GLN A 16 1.79 -13.08 4.82
C GLN A 16 1.43 -11.61 5.08
N PRO A 17 2.09 -10.95 6.06
CA PRO A 17 1.87 -9.53 6.32
C PRO A 17 2.44 -8.68 5.18
N GLY A 18 1.58 -7.95 4.47
CA GLY A 18 1.97 -7.08 3.36
C GLY A 18 0.82 -6.76 2.43
N GLY A 19 1.13 -6.16 1.30
CA GLY A 19 0.14 -5.86 0.27
C GLY A 19 -0.14 -7.07 -0.61
N VAL A 20 -1.28 -7.70 -0.46
CA VAL A 20 -1.71 -8.90 -1.22
C VAL A 20 -2.22 -8.60 -2.63
N ARG A 21 -2.20 -7.34 -3.08
CA ARG A 21 -2.73 -6.91 -4.37
C ARG A 21 -2.22 -7.75 -5.55
N HIS A 22 -0.90 -7.92 -5.65
CA HIS A 22 -0.30 -8.67 -6.77
C HIS A 22 -0.73 -10.14 -6.75
N TRP A 23 -0.76 -10.75 -5.55
CA TRP A 23 -1.25 -12.10 -5.37
C TRP A 23 -2.68 -12.27 -5.88
N GLN A 24 -3.57 -11.34 -5.54
CA GLN A 24 -4.97 -11.39 -5.96
C GLN A 24 -5.15 -11.16 -7.46
N HIS A 25 -4.40 -10.22 -8.06
CA HIS A 25 -4.40 -10.03 -9.51
C HIS A 25 -3.95 -11.31 -10.23
N CYS A 26 -2.85 -11.92 -9.79
CA CYS A 26 -2.35 -13.16 -10.39
C CYS A 26 -3.34 -14.32 -10.24
N ARG A 27 -3.97 -14.48 -9.06
CA ARG A 27 -5.02 -15.50 -8.85
C ARG A 27 -6.26 -15.24 -9.70
N ALA A 28 -6.68 -14.00 -9.84
CA ALA A 28 -7.82 -13.66 -10.70
C ALA A 28 -7.51 -13.98 -12.17
N LEU A 29 -6.32 -13.68 -12.66
CA LEU A 29 -5.86 -14.06 -13.99
C LEU A 29 -5.84 -15.59 -14.18
N ALA A 30 -5.29 -16.34 -13.21
CA ALA A 30 -5.26 -17.80 -13.28
C ALA A 30 -6.68 -18.40 -13.27
N ARG A 31 -7.59 -17.87 -12.43
CA ARG A 31 -9.01 -18.27 -12.41
C ARG A 31 -9.74 -17.94 -13.71
N ALA A 32 -9.33 -16.88 -14.41
CA ALA A 32 -9.85 -16.54 -15.74
C ALA A 32 -9.27 -17.42 -16.86
N GLY A 33 -8.39 -18.38 -16.53
CA GLY A 33 -7.84 -19.35 -17.45
C GLY A 33 -6.54 -18.91 -18.16
N HIS A 34 -5.84 -17.88 -17.64
CA HIS A 34 -4.52 -17.52 -18.13
C HIS A 34 -3.42 -18.39 -17.49
N ASP A 35 -2.33 -18.60 -18.25
CA ASP A 35 -1.09 -19.20 -17.76
C ASP A 35 -0.22 -18.09 -17.14
N VAL A 36 -0.12 -18.08 -15.80
CA VAL A 36 0.50 -16.97 -15.06
C VAL A 36 1.82 -17.39 -14.44
N THR A 37 2.90 -16.79 -14.89
CA THR A 37 4.23 -16.90 -14.27
C THR A 37 4.59 -15.61 -13.55
N VAL A 38 4.87 -15.69 -12.25
CA VAL A 38 5.30 -14.55 -11.42
C VAL A 38 6.82 -14.57 -11.25
N VAL A 39 7.49 -13.48 -11.56
CA VAL A 39 8.91 -13.28 -11.26
C VAL A 39 9.04 -12.27 -10.11
N THR A 40 9.62 -12.73 -8.99
CA THR A 40 9.73 -11.94 -7.76
C THR A 40 11.06 -12.16 -7.06
N SER A 41 11.36 -11.34 -6.04
CA SER A 41 12.50 -11.57 -5.16
C SER A 41 12.15 -12.56 -4.05
N TYR A 42 13.12 -13.37 -3.63
CA TYR A 42 12.98 -14.13 -2.38
C TYR A 42 13.39 -13.33 -1.13
N VAL A 43 13.98 -12.13 -1.31
CA VAL A 43 14.21 -11.16 -0.23
C VAL A 43 13.01 -10.20 -0.21
N GLN A 44 12.15 -10.34 0.78
CA GLN A 44 10.98 -9.46 0.93
C GLN A 44 11.36 -8.12 1.57
N HIS A 45 10.50 -7.12 1.44
CA HIS A 45 10.78 -5.73 1.83
C HIS A 45 11.23 -5.56 3.30
N LYS A 46 10.73 -6.40 4.21
CA LYS A 46 11.05 -6.34 5.65
C LYS A 46 12.22 -7.25 6.04
N GLU A 47 12.65 -8.13 5.15
CA GLU A 47 13.72 -9.08 5.41
C GLU A 47 15.08 -8.43 5.16
N ARG A 48 15.94 -8.50 6.15
CA ARG A 48 17.32 -8.00 6.06
C ARG A 48 18.33 -9.10 5.72
N THR A 49 17.86 -10.33 5.58
CA THR A 49 18.69 -11.51 5.33
C THR A 49 18.08 -12.35 4.21
N ILE A 50 18.92 -13.18 3.60
CA ILE A 50 18.47 -14.19 2.67
C ILE A 50 17.92 -15.35 3.49
N PRO A 51 16.66 -15.80 3.28
CA PRO A 51 16.14 -17.00 3.92
C PRO A 51 17.04 -18.21 3.65
N ASP A 52 17.23 -19.06 4.67
CA ASP A 52 18.17 -20.17 4.61
C ASP A 52 17.92 -21.14 3.46
N GLU A 53 16.65 -21.36 3.13
CA GLU A 53 16.20 -22.20 2.01
C GLU A 53 16.68 -21.71 0.63
N TYR A 54 17.03 -20.41 0.49
CA TYR A 54 17.49 -19.80 -0.77
C TYR A 54 19.00 -19.54 -0.80
N ARG A 55 19.74 -19.86 0.27
CA ARG A 55 21.19 -19.63 0.32
C ARG A 55 21.91 -20.37 -0.82
N GLY A 56 22.79 -19.64 -1.51
CA GLY A 56 23.56 -20.16 -2.65
C GLY A 56 22.78 -20.31 -3.95
N ARG A 57 21.47 -20.09 -3.95
CA ARG A 57 20.63 -20.17 -5.15
C ARG A 57 20.40 -18.78 -5.73
N ARG A 58 20.33 -18.68 -7.06
CA ARG A 58 20.05 -17.40 -7.74
C ARG A 58 18.62 -17.32 -8.29
N ILE A 59 18.07 -18.45 -8.67
CA ILE A 59 16.73 -18.61 -9.22
C ILE A 59 16.13 -19.87 -8.62
N VAL A 60 14.95 -19.77 -8.05
CA VAL A 60 14.18 -20.89 -7.48
C VAL A 60 12.77 -20.86 -8.07
N ARG A 61 12.24 -22.02 -8.45
CA ARG A 61 10.88 -22.17 -8.95
C ARG A 61 10.02 -22.92 -7.95
N SER A 62 8.79 -22.48 -7.77
CA SER A 62 7.75 -23.13 -6.97
C SER A 62 6.41 -22.94 -7.67
N SER A 63 5.43 -23.75 -7.29
CA SER A 63 4.04 -23.55 -7.68
C SER A 63 3.20 -23.33 -6.42
N GLU A 64 2.39 -22.31 -6.38
CA GLU A 64 1.53 -21.96 -5.25
C GLU A 64 0.18 -21.48 -5.79
N ASP A 65 -0.92 -22.09 -5.34
CA ASP A 65 -2.31 -21.72 -5.73
C ASP A 65 -2.54 -21.63 -7.26
N GLY A 66 -1.91 -22.52 -8.02
CA GLY A 66 -2.03 -22.54 -9.48
C GLY A 66 -1.19 -21.49 -10.20
N LEU A 67 -0.29 -20.80 -9.50
CA LEU A 67 0.66 -19.86 -10.06
C LEU A 67 2.06 -20.46 -10.13
N ASP A 68 2.76 -20.28 -11.24
CA ASP A 68 4.18 -20.54 -11.34
C ASP A 68 4.95 -19.35 -10.77
N ILE A 69 5.74 -19.58 -9.70
CA ILE A 69 6.48 -18.52 -9.03
C ILE A 69 7.98 -18.75 -9.22
N VAL A 70 8.64 -17.78 -9.80
CA VAL A 70 10.08 -17.75 -10.02
C VAL A 70 10.69 -16.71 -9.09
N ARG A 71 11.30 -17.18 -7.98
CA ARG A 71 11.97 -16.32 -7.02
C ARG A 71 13.43 -16.12 -7.41
N THR A 72 13.86 -14.87 -7.47
CA THR A 72 15.19 -14.48 -7.90
C THR A 72 15.96 -13.76 -6.80
N TYR A 73 17.27 -13.76 -6.93
CA TYR A 73 18.16 -13.08 -6.00
C TYR A 73 18.00 -11.55 -6.07
N SER A 74 17.95 -10.93 -4.91
CA SER A 74 18.33 -9.53 -4.73
C SER A 74 19.22 -9.38 -3.49
N THR A 75 20.06 -8.35 -3.45
CA THR A 75 20.86 -8.08 -2.25
C THR A 75 19.93 -7.80 -1.06
N PRO A 76 20.15 -8.44 0.10
CA PRO A 76 19.40 -8.15 1.31
C PRO A 76 19.73 -6.74 1.81
N GLY A 77 18.87 -6.19 2.68
CA GLY A 77 19.12 -4.91 3.27
C GLY A 77 18.59 -3.75 2.43
N TYR A 78 17.28 -3.56 2.45
CA TYR A 78 16.66 -2.30 2.03
C TYR A 78 17.01 -1.22 3.07
N GLY A 79 18.31 -0.80 3.08
CA GLY A 79 18.86 0.16 4.02
C GLY A 79 18.36 1.58 3.80
N ARG A 80 18.73 2.48 4.72
CA ARG A 80 18.41 3.92 4.61
C ARG A 80 19.24 4.60 3.51
N ASP A 81 20.38 4.03 3.14
CA ASP A 81 21.30 4.61 2.16
C ASP A 81 20.92 4.26 0.71
N LEU A 82 21.19 5.21 -0.18
CA LEU A 82 20.90 5.11 -1.61
C LEU A 82 21.63 3.91 -2.27
N ARG A 83 22.87 3.63 -1.84
CA ARG A 83 23.69 2.55 -2.44
C ARG A 83 23.06 1.18 -2.20
N SER A 84 22.60 0.92 -0.98
CA SER A 84 21.91 -0.33 -0.62
C SER A 84 20.64 -0.52 -1.45
N ARG A 85 19.84 0.55 -1.63
CA ARG A 85 18.62 0.51 -2.46
C ARG A 85 18.92 0.27 -3.93
N LEU A 86 19.91 0.97 -4.48
CA LEU A 86 20.33 0.76 -5.88
C LEU A 86 20.87 -0.64 -6.11
N SER A 87 21.65 -1.20 -5.17
CA SER A 87 22.14 -2.58 -5.24
C SER A 87 20.98 -3.58 -5.18
N ASN A 88 20.00 -3.36 -4.29
CA ASN A 88 18.83 -4.23 -4.16
C ASN A 88 17.99 -4.23 -5.45
N TYR A 89 17.65 -3.05 -5.99
CA TYR A 89 16.90 -2.93 -7.25
C TYR A 89 17.69 -3.44 -8.46
N GLY A 90 18.99 -3.14 -8.53
CA GLY A 90 19.83 -3.55 -9.65
C GLY A 90 20.06 -5.06 -9.70
N THR A 91 20.32 -5.69 -8.55
CA THR A 91 20.51 -7.14 -8.50
C THR A 91 19.20 -7.89 -8.77
N PHE A 92 18.05 -7.38 -8.30
CA PHE A 92 16.76 -7.93 -8.68
C PHE A 92 16.52 -7.81 -10.19
N ALA A 93 16.72 -6.63 -10.78
CA ALA A 93 16.53 -6.41 -12.21
C ALA A 93 17.41 -7.34 -13.06
N LEU A 94 18.67 -7.57 -12.64
CA LEU A 94 19.58 -8.48 -13.34
C LEU A 94 19.07 -9.93 -13.30
N TRP A 95 18.75 -10.44 -12.11
CA TRP A 95 18.37 -11.85 -11.98
C TRP A 95 16.94 -12.11 -12.45
N SER A 96 16.02 -11.14 -12.36
CA SER A 96 14.70 -11.24 -13.00
C SER A 96 14.85 -11.33 -14.52
N ALA A 97 15.64 -10.46 -15.15
CA ALA A 97 15.89 -10.51 -16.58
C ALA A 97 16.50 -11.86 -17.03
N VAL A 98 17.46 -12.40 -16.27
CA VAL A 98 18.04 -13.74 -16.53
C VAL A 98 16.98 -14.84 -16.43
N ALA A 99 16.09 -14.75 -15.45
CA ALA A 99 14.98 -15.71 -15.30
C ALA A 99 13.97 -15.58 -16.44
N GLU A 100 13.56 -14.37 -16.76
CA GLU A 100 12.59 -14.05 -17.82
C GLU A 100 13.03 -14.53 -19.20
N LEU A 101 14.34 -14.43 -19.52
CA LEU A 101 14.90 -14.96 -20.76
C LEU A 101 14.76 -16.47 -20.93
N ARG A 102 14.63 -17.20 -19.83
CA ARG A 102 14.51 -18.68 -19.79
C ARG A 102 13.06 -19.16 -19.77
N LEU A 103 12.11 -18.24 -19.67
CA LEU A 103 10.68 -18.54 -19.65
C LEU A 103 10.11 -18.63 -21.07
N PRO A 104 9.01 -19.34 -21.28
CA PRO A 104 8.26 -19.32 -22.53
C PRO A 104 7.91 -17.89 -22.93
N ARG A 105 7.70 -17.67 -24.24
CA ARG A 105 7.28 -16.36 -24.76
C ARG A 105 5.93 -15.97 -24.13
N PRO A 106 5.85 -14.83 -23.41
CA PRO A 106 4.58 -14.32 -22.93
C PRO A 106 3.81 -13.60 -24.04
N ASP A 107 2.49 -13.54 -23.89
CA ASP A 107 1.61 -12.69 -24.69
C ASP A 107 1.51 -11.30 -24.06
N VAL A 108 1.46 -11.25 -22.73
CA VAL A 108 1.41 -10.02 -21.94
C VAL A 108 2.48 -10.06 -20.84
N VAL A 109 3.22 -8.97 -20.72
CA VAL A 109 4.16 -8.73 -19.62
C VAL A 109 3.58 -7.63 -18.74
N VAL A 110 3.40 -7.92 -17.46
CA VAL A 110 3.01 -6.96 -16.42
C VAL A 110 4.22 -6.65 -15.55
N ALA A 111 4.54 -5.38 -15.32
CA ALA A 111 5.58 -4.99 -14.37
C ALA A 111 5.05 -3.96 -13.39
N SER A 112 5.44 -4.09 -12.11
CA SER A 112 5.00 -3.19 -11.04
C SER A 112 6.15 -2.32 -10.51
N SER A 113 5.94 -0.99 -10.47
CA SER A 113 6.83 -0.06 -9.76
C SER A 113 6.69 -0.24 -8.22
N PRO A 114 7.65 0.21 -7.39
CA PRO A 114 8.69 1.22 -7.68
C PRO A 114 10.03 0.68 -8.20
N SER A 115 10.19 -0.62 -8.44
CA SER A 115 11.46 -1.15 -8.98
C SER A 115 11.60 -0.80 -10.47
N LEU A 116 11.91 0.47 -10.80
CA LEU A 116 12.05 0.94 -12.18
C LEU A 116 13.08 0.16 -13.00
N PRO A 117 14.26 -0.26 -12.46
CA PRO A 117 15.19 -1.10 -13.24
C PRO A 117 14.59 -2.42 -13.69
N ALA A 118 13.80 -3.08 -12.84
CA ALA A 118 13.12 -4.32 -13.22
C ALA A 118 11.98 -4.07 -14.22
N ALA A 119 11.21 -3.00 -14.03
CA ALA A 119 10.16 -2.61 -14.99
C ALA A 119 10.75 -2.27 -16.35
N ALA A 120 11.90 -1.60 -16.41
CA ALA A 120 12.58 -1.30 -17.66
C ALA A 120 13.12 -2.55 -18.36
N ALA A 121 13.66 -3.51 -17.61
CA ALA A 121 14.08 -4.80 -18.13
C ALA A 121 12.89 -5.59 -18.71
N ALA A 122 11.77 -5.65 -17.97
CA ALA A 122 10.53 -6.29 -18.41
C ALA A 122 9.95 -5.62 -19.68
N ALA A 123 9.99 -4.28 -19.76
CA ALA A 123 9.58 -3.54 -20.95
C ALA A 123 10.47 -3.85 -22.18
N ALA A 124 11.78 -3.98 -21.96
CA ALA A 124 12.71 -4.37 -23.02
C ALA A 124 12.47 -5.80 -23.50
N LEU A 125 12.21 -6.73 -22.57
CA LEU A 125 11.85 -8.12 -22.88
C LEU A 125 10.54 -8.19 -23.66
N ALA A 126 9.50 -7.49 -23.22
CA ALA A 126 8.20 -7.44 -23.90
C ALA A 126 8.38 -7.02 -25.35
N ARG A 127 9.17 -5.96 -25.60
CA ARG A 127 9.47 -5.52 -26.96
C ARG A 127 10.23 -6.58 -27.76
N ALA A 128 11.29 -7.17 -27.19
CA ALA A 128 12.12 -8.17 -27.87
C ALA A 128 11.32 -9.42 -28.26
N ARG A 129 10.35 -9.78 -27.43
CA ARG A 129 9.48 -10.95 -27.64
C ARG A 129 8.14 -10.61 -28.29
N ARG A 130 7.93 -9.35 -28.72
CA ARG A 130 6.67 -8.88 -29.32
C ARG A 130 5.46 -9.18 -28.43
N ALA A 131 5.61 -9.05 -27.11
CA ALA A 131 4.55 -9.14 -26.12
C ALA A 131 3.97 -7.75 -25.83
N ARG A 132 2.72 -7.67 -25.38
CA ARG A 132 2.13 -6.44 -24.86
C ARG A 132 2.71 -6.12 -23.49
N PHE A 133 2.79 -4.84 -23.16
CA PHE A 133 3.37 -4.39 -21.90
C PHE A 133 2.38 -3.56 -21.10
N LEU A 134 2.03 -4.05 -19.90
CA LEU A 134 1.22 -3.38 -18.89
C LEU A 134 2.14 -2.92 -17.76
N LEU A 135 2.16 -1.63 -17.48
CA LEU A 135 2.89 -1.07 -16.34
C LEU A 135 1.94 -0.72 -15.21
N GLU A 136 2.15 -1.26 -14.03
CA GLU A 136 1.45 -0.86 -12.81
C GLU A 136 2.30 0.15 -12.04
N VAL A 137 1.79 1.39 -11.89
CA VAL A 137 2.45 2.48 -11.17
C VAL A 137 1.81 2.62 -9.79
N ARG A 138 2.57 2.24 -8.76
CA ARG A 138 2.12 2.26 -7.36
C ARG A 138 2.62 3.47 -6.59
N ASP A 139 3.59 4.14 -7.14
CA ASP A 139 4.23 5.32 -6.59
C ASP A 139 4.91 6.09 -7.73
N LEU A 140 4.84 7.43 -7.70
CA LEU A 140 5.50 8.30 -8.67
C LEU A 140 7.00 8.38 -8.35
N TRP A 141 7.73 7.36 -8.71
CA TRP A 141 9.17 7.31 -8.54
C TRP A 141 9.87 7.83 -9.81
N PRO A 142 10.79 8.81 -9.77
CA PRO A 142 11.61 9.21 -8.63
C PRO A 142 11.02 10.33 -7.75
N ASP A 143 9.92 10.97 -8.11
CA ASP A 143 9.44 12.19 -7.45
C ASP A 143 9.14 11.98 -5.96
N SER A 144 8.52 10.87 -5.59
CA SER A 144 8.29 10.52 -4.20
C SER A 144 9.61 10.36 -3.42
N ALA A 145 10.63 9.73 -4.01
CA ALA A 145 11.94 9.58 -3.37
C ALA A 145 12.67 10.92 -3.19
N VAL A 146 12.49 11.84 -4.14
CA VAL A 146 13.04 13.21 -4.07
C VAL A 146 12.30 14.02 -2.99
N ALA A 147 10.97 13.99 -2.98
CA ALA A 147 10.16 14.68 -1.99
C ALA A 147 10.44 14.19 -0.55
N MET A 148 10.81 12.92 -0.40
CA MET A 148 11.21 12.32 0.86
C MET A 148 12.69 12.59 1.22
N GLY A 149 13.46 13.28 0.38
CA GLY A 149 14.89 13.53 0.60
C GLY A 149 15.77 12.27 0.49
N LEU A 150 15.25 11.17 -0.06
CA LEU A 150 15.99 9.91 -0.19
C LEU A 150 16.97 9.92 -1.38
N VAL A 151 16.69 10.73 -2.38
CA VAL A 151 17.51 10.90 -3.58
C VAL A 151 17.67 12.39 -3.84
N THR A 152 18.90 12.90 -3.69
CA THR A 152 19.22 14.33 -3.87
C THR A 152 20.16 14.59 -5.04
N ASN A 153 20.86 13.55 -5.54
CA ASN A 153 21.81 13.71 -6.64
C ASN A 153 21.09 13.92 -7.99
N PRO A 154 21.26 15.08 -8.67
CA PRO A 154 20.55 15.40 -9.91
C PRO A 154 20.79 14.41 -11.05
N ARG A 155 21.99 13.80 -11.11
CA ARG A 155 22.33 12.81 -12.16
C ARG A 155 21.54 11.52 -11.93
N VAL A 156 21.39 11.08 -10.69
CA VAL A 156 20.59 9.89 -10.33
C VAL A 156 19.11 10.16 -10.61
N ILE A 157 18.60 11.33 -10.23
CA ILE A 157 17.22 11.76 -10.52
C ILE A 157 16.98 11.78 -12.02
N GLY A 158 17.88 12.40 -12.80
CA GLY A 158 17.76 12.45 -14.26
C GLY A 158 17.79 11.06 -14.93
N ALA A 159 18.63 10.14 -14.44
CA ALA A 159 18.66 8.76 -14.92
C ALA A 159 17.37 8.01 -14.58
N ALA A 160 16.86 8.17 -13.38
CA ALA A 160 15.60 7.56 -12.94
C ALA A 160 14.40 8.08 -13.75
N ARG A 161 14.31 9.39 -14.02
CA ARG A 161 13.26 9.98 -14.88
C ARG A 161 13.32 9.46 -16.32
N ARG A 162 14.53 9.31 -16.88
CA ARG A 162 14.67 8.71 -18.22
C ARG A 162 14.17 7.27 -18.26
N MET A 163 14.45 6.51 -17.19
CA MET A 163 13.99 5.13 -17.07
C MET A 163 12.47 5.05 -16.90
N GLU A 164 11.90 5.90 -16.07
CA GLU A 164 10.44 6.05 -15.89
C GLU A 164 9.77 6.38 -17.23
N HIS A 165 10.23 7.43 -17.91
CA HIS A 165 9.71 7.81 -19.23
C HIS A 165 9.89 6.71 -20.28
N TYR A 166 10.97 5.91 -20.19
CA TYR A 166 11.14 4.73 -21.03
C TYR A 166 10.03 3.72 -20.77
N CYS A 167 9.74 3.41 -19.51
CA CYS A 167 8.66 2.49 -19.16
C CYS A 167 7.29 3.01 -19.66
N TYR A 168 6.97 4.29 -19.46
CA TYR A 168 5.72 4.89 -19.91
C TYR A 168 5.58 4.85 -21.44
N ARG A 169 6.65 5.19 -22.20
CA ARG A 169 6.63 5.11 -23.68
C ARG A 169 6.44 3.69 -24.21
N ARG A 170 6.89 2.68 -23.45
CA ARG A 170 6.78 1.28 -23.84
C ARG A 170 5.46 0.63 -23.44
N ALA A 171 4.76 1.22 -22.47
CA ALA A 171 3.52 0.66 -21.98
C ALA A 171 2.40 0.79 -23.03
N ASP A 172 1.76 -0.32 -23.35
CA ASP A 172 0.50 -0.33 -24.10
C ASP A 172 -0.63 0.21 -23.23
N ARG A 173 -0.61 -0.10 -21.92
CA ARG A 173 -1.49 0.42 -20.86
C ARG A 173 -0.69 0.68 -19.59
N VAL A 174 -1.16 1.66 -18.80
CA VAL A 174 -0.68 1.91 -17.44
C VAL A 174 -1.84 1.76 -16.48
N VAL A 175 -1.61 1.09 -15.36
CA VAL A 175 -2.53 1.05 -14.21
C VAL A 175 -1.96 1.94 -13.11
N ALA A 176 -2.70 2.96 -12.72
CA ALA A 176 -2.40 3.82 -11.58
C ALA A 176 -3.25 3.38 -10.36
N LEU A 177 -2.67 3.44 -9.16
CA LEU A 177 -3.35 3.02 -7.94
C LEU A 177 -4.22 4.11 -7.32
N THR A 178 -3.95 5.38 -7.63
CA THR A 178 -4.67 6.53 -7.08
C THR A 178 -4.90 7.56 -8.18
N GLU A 179 -5.86 8.45 -7.98
CA GLU A 179 -6.09 9.58 -8.89
C GLU A 179 -4.83 10.44 -9.01
N GLY A 180 -4.17 10.73 -7.87
CA GLY A 180 -2.93 11.52 -7.88
C GLY A 180 -1.80 10.85 -8.67
N ILE A 181 -1.67 9.51 -8.60
CA ILE A 181 -0.71 8.78 -9.43
C ILE A 181 -1.10 8.84 -10.90
N ARG A 182 -2.39 8.65 -11.24
CA ARG A 182 -2.89 8.77 -12.62
C ARG A 182 -2.56 10.14 -13.19
N ASP A 183 -2.88 11.18 -12.45
CA ASP A 183 -2.70 12.56 -12.87
C ASP A 183 -1.20 12.90 -13.04
N GLY A 184 -0.33 12.41 -12.15
CA GLY A 184 1.11 12.54 -12.28
C GLY A 184 1.69 11.80 -13.51
N VAL A 185 1.21 10.58 -13.78
CA VAL A 185 1.58 9.84 -15.00
C VAL A 185 1.17 10.60 -16.25
N VAL A 186 -0.07 11.11 -16.30
CA VAL A 186 -0.60 11.89 -17.43
C VAL A 186 0.14 13.22 -17.57
N ALA A 187 0.42 13.91 -16.47
CA ALA A 187 1.17 15.17 -16.46
C ALA A 187 2.62 15.03 -16.98
N SER A 188 3.18 13.82 -16.97
CA SER A 188 4.49 13.56 -17.60
C SER A 188 4.51 13.86 -19.11
N GLY A 189 3.34 13.89 -19.77
CA GLY A 189 3.19 14.10 -21.22
C GLY A 189 3.73 12.95 -22.08
N VAL A 190 4.15 11.83 -21.48
CA VAL A 190 4.82 10.72 -22.16
C VAL A 190 3.83 9.67 -22.68
N ILE A 191 2.70 9.51 -21.98
CA ILE A 191 1.65 8.55 -22.32
C ILE A 191 0.29 9.27 -22.41
N PRO A 192 -0.55 8.97 -23.42
CA PRO A 192 -1.89 9.54 -23.54
C PRO A 192 -2.78 9.13 -22.35
N ALA A 193 -3.61 10.06 -21.83
CA ALA A 193 -4.53 9.81 -20.73
C ALA A 193 -5.44 8.58 -20.95
N GLY A 194 -5.91 8.34 -22.17
CA GLY A 194 -6.74 7.18 -22.51
C GLY A 194 -6.05 5.82 -22.40
N ARG A 195 -4.72 5.79 -22.16
CA ARG A 195 -3.98 4.57 -21.88
C ARG A 195 -3.67 4.38 -20.39
N VAL A 196 -4.14 5.28 -19.52
CA VAL A 196 -3.93 5.21 -18.06
C VAL A 196 -5.24 4.87 -17.40
N SER A 197 -5.32 3.67 -16.85
CA SER A 197 -6.49 3.17 -16.12
C SER A 197 -6.29 3.33 -14.61
N LEU A 198 -7.36 3.68 -13.89
CA LEU A 198 -7.36 3.73 -12.44
C LEU A 198 -7.88 2.40 -11.89
N ILE A 199 -7.03 1.65 -11.20
CA ILE A 199 -7.41 0.45 -10.45
C ILE A 199 -6.78 0.59 -9.07
N THR A 200 -7.56 1.03 -8.10
CA THR A 200 -7.11 1.32 -6.73
C THR A 200 -6.81 0.05 -5.94
N ASN A 201 -6.27 0.20 -4.75
CA ASN A 201 -6.36 -0.85 -3.74
C ASN A 201 -7.81 -0.98 -3.27
N GLY A 202 -8.14 -2.09 -2.62
CA GLY A 202 -9.51 -2.35 -2.20
C GLY A 202 -9.59 -3.15 -0.92
N ILE A 203 -10.81 -3.42 -0.51
CA ILE A 203 -11.15 -4.24 0.64
C ILE A 203 -11.20 -5.71 0.27
N ASP A 204 -10.90 -6.55 1.24
CA ASP A 204 -11.06 -8.01 1.14
C ASP A 204 -12.28 -8.43 1.96
N LEU A 205 -13.32 -8.82 1.26
CA LEU A 205 -14.59 -9.19 1.89
C LEU A 205 -14.50 -10.50 2.69
N ASP A 206 -13.51 -11.35 2.37
CA ASP A 206 -13.27 -12.61 3.07
C ASP A 206 -12.59 -12.39 4.46
N VAL A 207 -12.09 -11.16 4.72
CA VAL A 207 -11.37 -10.79 5.94
C VAL A 207 -12.04 -9.58 6.59
N LEU A 208 -13.35 -9.68 6.80
CA LEU A 208 -14.08 -8.64 7.55
C LEU A 208 -13.99 -8.87 9.05
N PRO A 209 -14.06 -7.81 9.87
CA PRO A 209 -14.09 -7.98 11.31
C PRO A 209 -15.37 -8.72 11.74
N ASP A 210 -15.20 -9.69 12.62
CA ASP A 210 -16.31 -10.26 13.37
C ASP A 210 -16.60 -9.35 14.57
N PRO A 211 -17.73 -8.62 14.61
CA PRO A 211 -18.08 -7.75 15.72
C PRO A 211 -18.23 -8.52 17.06
N ALA A 212 -18.46 -9.82 17.00
CA ALA A 212 -18.62 -10.67 18.18
C ALA A 212 -17.28 -11.05 18.84
N GLN A 213 -16.15 -10.81 18.18
CA GLN A 213 -14.83 -11.17 18.68
C GLN A 213 -13.85 -9.97 18.62
N PRO A 214 -14.11 -8.87 19.35
CA PRO A 214 -13.19 -7.76 19.42
C PRO A 214 -11.90 -8.18 20.15
N ALA A 215 -10.77 -7.54 19.78
CA ALA A 215 -9.51 -7.75 20.48
C ALA A 215 -9.61 -7.27 21.93
N SER A 216 -9.02 -8.02 22.85
CA SER A 216 -8.81 -7.53 24.22
C SER A 216 -7.75 -6.45 24.22
N LEU A 217 -8.07 -5.30 24.80
CA LEU A 217 -7.18 -4.16 24.97
C LEU A 217 -7.06 -3.81 26.46
N PRO A 218 -5.91 -3.29 26.91
CA PRO A 218 -5.74 -2.84 28.28
C PRO A 218 -6.37 -1.45 28.49
N VAL A 219 -7.66 -1.34 28.16
CA VAL A 219 -8.49 -0.13 28.33
C VAL A 219 -9.84 -0.53 28.91
N PRO A 220 -10.55 0.37 29.60
CA PRO A 220 -11.92 0.11 30.09
C PRO A 220 -12.84 -0.31 28.91
N ASP A 221 -13.80 -1.22 29.22
CA ASP A 221 -14.71 -1.75 28.17
C ASP A 221 -15.63 -0.68 27.60
N ASP A 222 -15.97 0.33 28.39
CA ASP A 222 -16.81 1.49 28.04
C ASP A 222 -16.00 2.67 27.46
N ALA A 223 -14.67 2.53 27.34
CA ALA A 223 -13.84 3.58 26.79
C ALA A 223 -14.09 3.80 25.29
N VAL A 224 -14.14 5.06 24.89
CA VAL A 224 -14.07 5.49 23.49
C VAL A 224 -12.64 5.35 22.99
N VAL A 225 -12.44 4.51 22.00
CA VAL A 225 -11.11 4.16 21.47
C VAL A 225 -10.83 4.88 20.15
N ALA A 226 -9.92 5.84 20.20
CA ALA A 226 -9.30 6.43 19.02
C ALA A 226 -8.09 5.59 18.62
N MET A 227 -8.16 4.90 17.46
CA MET A 227 -7.19 3.86 17.11
C MET A 227 -6.41 4.17 15.83
N PHE A 228 -5.10 3.98 15.89
CA PHE A 228 -4.24 3.89 14.70
C PHE A 228 -3.71 2.46 14.56
N VAL A 229 -3.84 1.87 13.36
CA VAL A 229 -3.27 0.56 13.05
C VAL A 229 -2.31 0.68 11.87
N GLY A 230 -1.02 0.38 12.10
CA GLY A 230 -0.03 0.41 11.03
C GLY A 230 1.40 0.64 11.46
N ALA A 231 2.27 0.92 10.49
CA ALA A 231 3.67 1.21 10.76
C ALA A 231 3.82 2.56 11.50
N HIS A 232 4.54 2.54 12.62
CA HIS A 232 4.98 3.73 13.35
C HIS A 232 6.22 4.31 12.65
N GLY A 233 6.02 4.83 11.45
CA GLY A 233 7.06 5.39 10.61
C GLY A 233 7.03 6.92 10.58
N THR A 234 8.04 7.51 9.96
CA THR A 234 8.21 8.97 9.88
C THR A 234 7.04 9.69 9.20
N TYR A 235 6.35 9.02 8.27
CA TYR A 235 5.28 9.64 7.47
C TYR A 235 3.91 9.64 8.14
N SER A 236 3.71 8.76 9.11
CA SER A 236 2.53 8.79 9.97
C SER A 236 2.82 9.77 11.10
N SER A 237 2.28 10.97 11.04
CA SER A 237 2.53 12.04 12.02
C SER A 237 1.96 11.67 13.41
N LEU A 238 2.53 10.60 14.04
CA LEU A 238 2.04 10.09 15.32
C LEU A 238 2.38 11.02 16.49
N ASP A 239 3.34 11.91 16.32
CA ASP A 239 3.59 13.01 17.27
C ASP A 239 2.34 13.90 17.41
N THR A 240 1.61 14.15 16.32
CA THR A 240 0.32 14.86 16.34
C THR A 240 -0.73 14.10 17.16
N VAL A 241 -0.74 12.77 17.05
CA VAL A 241 -1.64 11.93 17.85
C VAL A 241 -1.31 12.00 19.33
N LEU A 242 -0.02 12.01 19.70
CA LEU A 242 0.40 12.20 21.10
C LEU A 242 0.03 13.58 21.61
N GLY A 243 0.19 14.63 20.80
CA GLY A 243 -0.26 15.99 21.15
C GLY A 243 -1.77 16.07 21.35
N ALA A 244 -2.56 15.39 20.51
CA ALA A 244 -4.01 15.29 20.70
C ALA A 244 -4.37 14.51 21.98
N ALA A 245 -3.66 13.41 22.25
CA ALA A 245 -3.85 12.62 23.49
C ALA A 245 -3.56 13.43 24.76
N GLU A 246 -2.56 14.32 24.72
CA GLU A 246 -2.25 15.22 25.82
C GLU A 246 -3.41 16.17 26.12
N LEU A 247 -4.04 16.74 25.07
CA LEU A 247 -5.22 17.59 25.17
C LEU A 247 -6.48 16.85 25.63
N LEU A 248 -6.48 15.52 25.56
CA LEU A 248 -7.60 14.64 25.93
C LEU A 248 -7.44 13.98 27.30
N GLN A 249 -6.40 14.29 28.08
CA GLN A 249 -6.16 13.67 29.39
C GLN A 249 -7.24 14.00 30.42
N ASP A 250 -7.93 15.11 30.25
CA ASP A 250 -9.04 15.56 31.10
C ASP A 250 -10.34 14.78 30.88
N ASP A 251 -10.45 14.02 29.77
CA ASP A 251 -11.62 13.18 29.48
C ASP A 251 -11.33 11.70 29.76
N PRO A 252 -11.79 11.16 30.91
CA PRO A 252 -11.50 9.78 31.31
C PRO A 252 -12.16 8.73 30.41
N ARG A 253 -13.10 9.12 29.53
CA ARG A 253 -13.76 8.20 28.58
C ARG A 253 -12.84 7.81 27.44
N ILE A 254 -11.87 8.68 27.06
CA ILE A 254 -11.12 8.57 25.79
C ILE A 254 -9.80 7.84 26.01
N ARG A 255 -9.53 6.88 25.15
CA ARG A 255 -8.24 6.18 25.07
C ARG A 255 -7.72 6.22 23.64
N VAL A 256 -6.42 6.48 23.49
CA VAL A 256 -5.71 6.44 22.21
C VAL A 256 -4.92 5.15 22.13
N VAL A 257 -5.18 4.33 21.11
CA VAL A 257 -4.53 3.02 20.94
C VAL A 257 -3.71 3.00 19.66
N LEU A 258 -2.40 2.79 19.78
CA LEU A 258 -1.45 2.75 18.67
C LEU A 258 -0.98 1.32 18.44
N VAL A 259 -1.57 0.63 17.47
CA VAL A 259 -1.26 -0.76 17.11
C VAL A 259 -0.24 -0.82 16.00
N GLY A 260 0.93 -1.41 16.29
CA GLY A 260 1.96 -1.59 15.28
C GLY A 260 3.38 -1.43 15.77
N GLY A 261 4.29 -1.32 14.84
CA GLY A 261 5.73 -1.13 15.08
C GLY A 261 6.37 -0.30 13.99
N GLY A 262 7.62 0.04 14.17
CA GLY A 262 8.40 0.82 13.22
C GLY A 262 9.51 1.60 13.89
N ASP A 263 10.33 2.26 13.09
CA ASP A 263 11.53 2.95 13.56
C ASP A 263 11.24 4.08 14.56
N ARG A 264 10.03 4.66 14.52
CA ARG A 264 9.62 5.75 15.43
C ARG A 264 9.02 5.25 16.74
N LYS A 265 8.57 3.98 16.83
CA LYS A 265 7.87 3.48 18.03
C LYS A 265 8.64 3.70 19.33
N PRO A 266 9.96 3.40 19.43
CA PRO A 266 10.70 3.62 20.67
C PRO A 266 10.68 5.08 21.12
N ALA A 267 10.83 6.03 20.20
CA ALA A 267 10.80 7.46 20.49
C ALA A 267 9.40 7.93 20.91
N LEU A 268 8.34 7.44 20.26
CA LEU A 268 6.95 7.77 20.60
C LEU A 268 6.57 7.25 22.01
N VAL A 269 7.03 6.05 22.36
CA VAL A 269 6.80 5.49 23.70
C VAL A 269 7.52 6.31 24.77
N ALA A 270 8.76 6.73 24.50
CA ALA A 270 9.53 7.58 25.43
C ALA A 270 8.86 8.95 25.61
N ASP A 271 8.42 9.60 24.51
CA ASP A 271 7.74 10.89 24.55
C ASP A 271 6.39 10.81 25.30
N ALA A 272 5.57 9.80 25.03
CA ALA A 272 4.32 9.60 25.75
C ALA A 272 4.54 9.41 27.26
N ARG A 273 5.62 8.70 27.64
CA ARG A 273 5.99 8.51 29.05
C ARG A 273 6.47 9.80 29.70
N GLU A 274 7.30 10.58 29.00
CA GLU A 274 7.82 11.86 29.49
C GLU A 274 6.69 12.86 29.75
N ARG A 275 5.69 12.91 28.86
CA ARG A 275 4.49 13.75 29.01
C ARG A 275 3.44 13.17 29.98
N GLY A 276 3.66 11.97 30.53
CA GLY A 276 2.72 11.35 31.45
C GLY A 276 1.36 10.96 30.84
N LEU A 277 1.33 10.58 29.55
CA LEU A 277 0.10 10.27 28.80
C LEU A 277 -0.50 8.93 29.21
N GLY A 278 -1.24 8.89 30.34
CA GLY A 278 -1.89 7.68 30.85
C GLY A 278 -3.08 7.19 30.02
N ASN A 279 -3.53 8.00 29.06
CA ASN A 279 -4.62 7.68 28.14
C ASN A 279 -4.11 7.08 26.80
N VAL A 280 -2.80 6.86 26.64
CA VAL A 280 -2.19 6.26 25.44
C VAL A 280 -1.75 4.83 25.68
N VAL A 281 -2.14 3.92 24.78
CA VAL A 281 -1.78 2.51 24.81
C VAL A 281 -1.02 2.14 23.54
N PHE A 282 0.15 1.54 23.68
CA PHE A 282 0.93 0.99 22.56
C PHE A 282 0.77 -0.53 22.53
N VAL A 283 0.35 -1.03 21.38
CA VAL A 283 0.25 -2.47 21.09
C VAL A 283 1.33 -2.86 20.08
N ASP A 284 1.91 -4.04 20.24
CA ASP A 284 2.90 -4.56 19.30
C ASP A 284 2.29 -4.93 17.93
N PRO A 285 3.11 -5.07 16.89
CA PRO A 285 2.63 -5.50 15.58
C PRO A 285 1.85 -6.81 15.66
N VAL A 286 0.68 -6.82 15.05
CA VAL A 286 -0.18 -8.01 14.97
C VAL A 286 -0.22 -8.57 13.55
N PRO A 287 -0.43 -9.87 13.35
CA PRO A 287 -0.70 -10.45 12.05
C PRO A 287 -1.89 -9.79 11.35
N LYS A 288 -1.84 -9.67 10.02
CA LYS A 288 -2.91 -9.02 9.24
C LYS A 288 -4.30 -9.58 9.55
N ARG A 289 -4.43 -10.90 9.73
CA ARG A 289 -5.69 -11.58 10.06
C ARG A 289 -6.29 -11.15 11.41
N GLN A 290 -5.48 -10.57 12.33
CA GLN A 290 -5.96 -10.09 13.64
C GLN A 290 -6.38 -8.61 13.60
N VAL A 291 -5.96 -7.86 12.58
CA VAL A 291 -6.31 -6.43 12.46
C VAL A 291 -7.82 -6.18 12.55
N PRO A 292 -8.69 -6.99 11.90
CA PRO A 292 -10.13 -6.81 12.02
C PRO A 292 -10.66 -6.84 13.47
N ALA A 293 -10.13 -7.72 14.32
CA ALA A 293 -10.53 -7.80 15.74
C ALA A 293 -10.16 -6.52 16.53
N PHE A 294 -9.02 -5.89 16.21
CA PHE A 294 -8.64 -4.60 16.77
C PHE A 294 -9.57 -3.50 16.27
N LEU A 295 -9.83 -3.45 14.96
CA LEU A 295 -10.75 -2.46 14.39
C LEU A 295 -12.18 -2.60 14.95
N ALA A 296 -12.62 -3.81 15.29
CA ALA A 296 -13.91 -4.02 15.96
C ALA A 296 -14.02 -3.29 17.30
N ARG A 297 -12.90 -2.98 17.96
CA ARG A 297 -12.85 -2.26 19.24
C ARG A 297 -12.67 -0.74 19.07
N ALA A 298 -12.39 -0.27 17.87
CA ALA A 298 -12.19 1.15 17.60
C ALA A 298 -13.53 1.89 17.47
N ASP A 299 -13.65 3.09 18.02
CA ASP A 299 -14.77 4.02 17.81
C ASP A 299 -14.44 5.05 16.72
N VAL A 300 -13.18 5.42 16.60
CA VAL A 300 -12.66 6.25 15.49
C VAL A 300 -11.27 5.78 15.08
N CYS A 301 -11.04 5.69 13.78
CA CYS A 301 -9.76 5.28 13.21
C CYS A 301 -8.97 6.49 12.70
N LEU A 302 -7.70 6.59 13.13
CA LEU A 302 -6.85 7.74 12.90
C LEU A 302 -5.99 7.55 11.64
N LEU A 303 -5.94 8.56 10.77
CA LEU A 303 -5.07 8.65 9.60
C LEU A 303 -4.26 9.95 9.62
N PRO A 304 -3.25 10.05 10.49
CA PRO A 304 -2.39 11.23 10.55
C PRO A 304 -1.27 11.17 9.49
N TYR A 305 -1.09 12.26 8.78
CA TYR A 305 -0.01 12.48 7.82
C TYR A 305 0.70 13.80 8.09
N GLN A 306 1.97 13.87 7.68
CA GLN A 306 2.69 15.14 7.64
C GLN A 306 2.10 16.07 6.59
N ASP A 307 2.25 17.38 6.81
CA ASP A 307 1.85 18.41 5.85
C ASP A 307 2.88 18.48 4.70
N ARG A 308 2.69 17.62 3.70
CA ARG A 308 3.52 17.57 2.49
C ARG A 308 2.65 17.30 1.27
N ASP A 309 2.90 18.03 0.19
CA ASP A 309 2.18 17.88 -1.09
C ASP A 309 2.16 16.43 -1.61
N LEU A 310 3.21 15.65 -1.32
CA LEU A 310 3.27 14.23 -1.69
C LEU A 310 2.06 13.44 -1.20
N PHE A 311 1.51 13.79 -0.04
CA PHE A 311 0.38 13.05 0.55
C PHE A 311 -0.97 13.49 0.02
N ALA A 312 -1.06 14.61 -0.71
CA ALA A 312 -2.30 15.03 -1.36
C ALA A 312 -2.83 14.01 -2.38
N GLY A 313 -1.92 13.33 -3.10
CA GLY A 313 -2.25 12.26 -4.05
C GLY A 313 -2.24 10.84 -3.44
N ALA A 314 -2.10 10.70 -2.12
CA ALA A 314 -1.96 9.41 -1.47
C ALA A 314 -3.30 8.86 -0.95
N LEU A 315 -3.53 7.56 -1.21
CA LEU A 315 -4.64 6.82 -0.63
C LEU A 315 -4.07 5.58 0.10
N PRO A 316 -3.91 5.65 1.42
CA PRO A 316 -3.23 4.60 2.18
C PRO A 316 -4.07 3.33 2.28
N ASN A 317 -3.43 2.16 2.20
CA ASN A 317 -4.12 0.87 2.30
C ASN A 317 -4.99 0.71 3.56
N LYS A 318 -4.58 1.31 4.67
CA LYS A 318 -5.30 1.20 5.94
C LYS A 318 -6.68 1.85 5.91
N VAL A 319 -6.94 2.84 5.02
CA VAL A 319 -8.28 3.43 4.89
C VAL A 319 -9.29 2.37 4.46
N PHE A 320 -8.90 1.47 3.55
CA PHE A 320 -9.78 0.38 3.10
C PHE A 320 -10.10 -0.59 4.24
N ASP A 321 -9.12 -0.91 5.11
CA ASP A 321 -9.36 -1.74 6.30
C ASP A 321 -10.34 -1.05 7.27
N TYR A 322 -10.20 0.26 7.48
CA TYR A 322 -11.06 1.05 8.36
C TYR A 322 -12.50 1.14 7.84
N LEU A 323 -12.65 1.45 6.56
CA LEU A 323 -13.96 1.47 5.89
C LEU A 323 -14.63 0.10 5.92
N ALA A 324 -13.88 -0.97 5.60
CA ALA A 324 -14.40 -2.34 5.64
C ALA A 324 -14.90 -2.74 7.02
N ALA A 325 -14.20 -2.27 8.08
CA ALA A 325 -14.60 -2.48 9.46
C ALA A 325 -15.81 -1.63 9.90
N GLY A 326 -16.31 -0.75 9.04
CA GLY A 326 -17.41 0.16 9.37
C GLY A 326 -17.03 1.17 10.46
N ARG A 327 -15.75 1.58 10.52
CA ARG A 327 -15.26 2.54 11.50
C ARG A 327 -15.08 3.91 10.86
N PRO A 328 -15.53 4.98 11.55
CA PRO A 328 -15.34 6.32 11.02
C PRO A 328 -13.84 6.67 10.97
N VAL A 329 -13.48 7.46 9.98
CA VAL A 329 -12.09 7.85 9.71
C VAL A 329 -11.87 9.29 10.13
N LEU A 330 -10.87 9.53 10.96
CA LEU A 330 -10.35 10.87 11.22
C LEU A 330 -9.07 11.06 10.40
N ALA A 331 -9.19 11.79 9.30
CA ALA A 331 -8.07 12.09 8.42
C ALA A 331 -7.45 13.44 8.79
N ALA A 332 -6.23 13.41 9.34
CA ALA A 332 -5.38 14.59 9.52
C ALA A 332 -4.34 14.59 8.39
N ALA A 333 -4.68 15.17 7.26
CA ALA A 333 -3.90 15.08 6.03
C ALA A 333 -4.04 16.34 5.17
N PRO A 334 -3.08 16.63 4.27
CA PRO A 334 -3.25 17.67 3.27
C PRO A 334 -4.50 17.46 2.44
N ALA A 335 -5.11 18.55 1.98
CA ALA A 335 -6.26 18.48 1.09
C ALA A 335 -5.92 17.68 -0.17
N GLY A 336 -6.65 16.60 -0.44
CA GLY A 336 -6.28 15.68 -1.51
C GLY A 336 -7.21 14.48 -1.65
N GLU A 337 -6.67 13.36 -2.09
CA GLU A 337 -7.46 12.17 -2.42
C GLU A 337 -8.12 11.54 -1.18
N LEU A 338 -7.38 11.44 -0.07
CA LEU A 338 -7.90 10.91 1.18
C LEU A 338 -9.03 11.78 1.75
N THR A 339 -8.83 13.09 1.80
CA THR A 339 -9.85 14.03 2.34
C THR A 339 -11.10 14.06 1.45
N ARG A 340 -10.93 14.04 0.12
CA ARG A 340 -12.05 13.89 -0.82
C ARG A 340 -12.81 12.57 -0.64
N LEU A 341 -12.12 11.48 -0.36
CA LEU A 341 -12.76 10.20 -0.06
C LEU A 341 -13.62 10.30 1.20
N VAL A 342 -13.09 10.87 2.30
CA VAL A 342 -13.81 11.03 3.56
C VAL A 342 -15.06 11.87 3.37
N ASP A 343 -14.98 12.98 2.64
CA ASP A 343 -16.12 13.86 2.35
C ASP A 343 -17.15 13.16 1.46
N ARG A 344 -16.72 12.58 0.34
CA ARG A 344 -17.62 11.91 -0.63
C ARG A 344 -18.37 10.72 -0.03
N ALA A 345 -17.69 9.95 0.81
CA ALA A 345 -18.29 8.80 1.48
C ALA A 345 -19.06 9.18 2.75
N GLY A 346 -18.94 10.42 3.24
CA GLY A 346 -19.51 10.84 4.52
C GLY A 346 -19.02 10.00 5.69
N CYS A 347 -17.77 9.47 5.61
CA CYS A 347 -17.30 8.38 6.48
C CYS A 347 -16.46 8.85 7.67
N GLY A 348 -16.42 10.14 7.97
CA GLY A 348 -15.57 10.61 9.06
C GLY A 348 -15.39 12.13 9.12
N TRP A 349 -14.20 12.54 9.52
CA TRP A 349 -13.81 13.93 9.68
C TRP A 349 -12.48 14.20 8.98
N ASN A 350 -12.37 15.36 8.38
CA ASN A 350 -11.13 15.93 7.87
C ASN A 350 -10.68 17.05 8.81
N VAL A 351 -9.40 16.98 9.24
CA VAL A 351 -8.77 18.04 10.03
C VAL A 351 -7.44 18.42 9.39
N PRO A 352 -6.90 19.62 9.66
CA PRO A 352 -5.59 20.01 9.16
C PRO A 352 -4.51 18.98 9.58
N PRO A 353 -3.53 18.69 8.71
CA PRO A 353 -2.39 17.89 9.10
C PRO A 353 -1.59 18.57 10.21
N GLU A 354 -0.94 17.77 11.05
CA GLU A 354 -0.07 18.25 12.13
C GLU A 354 -0.73 19.24 13.11
N ASP A 355 -2.07 19.19 13.25
CA ASP A 355 -2.86 19.98 14.20
C ASP A 355 -3.45 19.09 15.31
N PRO A 356 -2.77 18.99 16.47
CA PRO A 356 -3.25 18.22 17.62
C PRO A 356 -4.58 18.72 18.19
N ALA A 357 -4.83 20.04 18.16
CA ALA A 357 -6.05 20.62 18.73
C ALA A 357 -7.27 20.27 17.88
N ALA A 358 -7.17 20.40 16.57
CA ALA A 358 -8.24 19.98 15.65
C ALA A 358 -8.50 18.48 15.74
N MET A 359 -7.47 17.66 15.87
CA MET A 359 -7.59 16.20 16.04
C MET A 359 -8.29 15.87 17.37
N ALA A 360 -7.89 16.49 18.49
CA ALA A 360 -8.53 16.28 19.79
C ALA A 360 -9.99 16.68 19.77
N ALA A 361 -10.33 17.82 19.15
CA ALA A 361 -11.71 18.28 19.01
C ALA A 361 -12.58 17.25 18.24
N ALA A 362 -12.08 16.71 17.14
CA ALA A 362 -12.79 15.70 16.35
C ALA A 362 -12.95 14.36 17.12
N ILE A 363 -11.96 13.95 17.92
CA ILE A 363 -12.08 12.77 18.79
C ILE A 363 -13.15 13.00 19.87
N ARG A 364 -13.18 14.18 20.51
CA ARG A 364 -14.26 14.55 21.48
C ARG A 364 -15.62 14.53 20.81
N GLN A 365 -15.75 15.10 19.60
CA GLN A 365 -17.01 15.05 18.86
C GLN A 365 -17.49 13.62 18.64
N ALA A 366 -16.58 12.69 18.29
CA ALA A 366 -16.93 11.27 18.15
C ALA A 366 -17.34 10.63 19.47
N ALA A 367 -16.74 11.04 20.59
CA ALA A 367 -17.09 10.57 21.94
C ALA A 367 -18.44 11.12 22.43
N ASP A 368 -18.75 12.35 22.08
CA ASP A 368 -19.99 13.02 22.49
C ASP A 368 -21.21 12.61 21.63
N ASP A 369 -20.97 12.18 20.38
CA ASP A 369 -22.00 11.67 19.43
C ASP A 369 -21.63 10.27 18.91
N PRO A 370 -21.73 9.21 19.73
CA PRO A 370 -21.39 7.87 19.31
C PRO A 370 -22.31 7.30 18.24
N ASP A 371 -23.56 7.76 18.16
CA ASP A 371 -24.51 7.34 17.11
C ASP A 371 -24.14 7.96 15.75
N GLY A 372 -23.80 9.24 15.72
CA GLY A 372 -23.30 9.90 14.53
C GLY A 372 -21.96 9.34 14.08
N ALA A 373 -21.07 8.97 15.00
CA ALA A 373 -19.82 8.28 14.66
C ALA A 373 -20.09 6.92 14.01
N ARG A 374 -20.98 6.11 14.57
CA ARG A 374 -21.40 4.84 13.97
C ARG A 374 -22.04 4.99 12.59
N ALA A 375 -22.90 6.00 12.43
CA ALA A 375 -23.52 6.30 11.12
C ALA A 375 -22.47 6.64 10.05
N ARG A 376 -21.45 7.42 10.39
CA ARG A 376 -20.30 7.72 9.48
C ARG A 376 -19.53 6.45 9.13
N GLY A 377 -19.25 5.60 10.11
CA GLY A 377 -18.60 4.31 9.85
C GLY A 377 -19.40 3.41 8.92
N ALA A 378 -20.72 3.32 9.12
CA ALA A 378 -21.64 2.56 8.26
C ALA A 378 -21.67 3.11 6.82
N ALA A 379 -21.71 4.45 6.64
CA ALA A 379 -21.64 5.09 5.34
C ALA A 379 -20.33 4.77 4.61
N GLY A 380 -19.20 4.83 5.33
CA GLY A 380 -17.90 4.43 4.81
C GLY A 380 -17.85 2.97 4.35
N ARG A 381 -18.42 2.05 5.12
CA ARG A 381 -18.51 0.65 4.74
C ARG A 381 -19.36 0.45 3.50
N GLN A 382 -20.53 1.07 3.43
CA GLN A 382 -21.40 0.99 2.26
C GLN A 382 -20.68 1.50 1.00
N HIS A 383 -20.02 2.65 1.09
CA HIS A 383 -19.25 3.23 -0.01
C HIS A 383 -18.11 2.29 -0.44
N SER A 384 -17.40 1.69 0.53
CA SER A 384 -16.28 0.81 0.23
C SER A 384 -16.69 -0.50 -0.42
N LEU A 385 -17.83 -1.07 -0.06
CA LEU A 385 -18.39 -2.26 -0.70
C LEU A 385 -18.80 -2.00 -2.15
N ALA A 386 -19.29 -0.78 -2.45
CA ALA A 386 -19.69 -0.41 -3.80
C ALA A 386 -18.51 -0.13 -4.74
N GLU A 387 -17.47 0.54 -4.24
CA GLU A 387 -16.41 1.11 -5.08
C GLU A 387 -15.07 0.34 -5.00
N TYR A 388 -14.79 -0.30 -3.86
CA TYR A 388 -13.48 -0.83 -3.53
C TYR A 388 -13.48 -2.34 -3.26
N ASP A 389 -14.50 -3.07 -3.71
CA ASP A 389 -14.47 -4.54 -3.69
C ASP A 389 -13.28 -5.04 -4.50
N ARG A 390 -12.38 -5.74 -3.84
CA ARG A 390 -11.14 -6.23 -4.43
C ARG A 390 -11.36 -7.26 -5.53
N ALA A 391 -12.43 -8.06 -5.45
CA ALA A 391 -12.77 -8.99 -6.51
C ALA A 391 -13.20 -8.25 -7.78
N VAL A 392 -13.98 -7.18 -7.64
CA VAL A 392 -14.38 -6.31 -8.76
C VAL A 392 -13.17 -5.62 -9.37
N LEU A 393 -12.28 -5.07 -8.54
CA LEU A 393 -11.05 -4.41 -9.01
C LEU A 393 -10.10 -5.40 -9.71
N ALA A 394 -9.97 -6.63 -9.20
CA ALA A 394 -9.21 -7.68 -9.87
C ALA A 394 -9.85 -8.09 -11.20
N GLY A 395 -11.19 -8.14 -11.28
CA GLY A 395 -11.90 -8.36 -12.54
C GLY A 395 -11.63 -7.28 -13.60
N ARG A 396 -11.58 -5.99 -13.18
CA ARG A 396 -11.15 -4.89 -14.07
C ARG A 396 -9.72 -5.07 -14.58
N PHE A 397 -8.83 -5.57 -13.71
CA PHE A 397 -7.46 -5.86 -14.10
C PHE A 397 -7.38 -7.01 -15.10
N VAL A 398 -8.15 -8.09 -14.89
CA VAL A 398 -8.26 -9.21 -15.84
C VAL A 398 -8.76 -8.73 -17.19
N ALA A 399 -9.84 -7.96 -17.23
CA ALA A 399 -10.38 -7.42 -18.48
C ALA A 399 -9.36 -6.59 -19.27
N LEU A 400 -8.51 -5.80 -18.57
CA LEU A 400 -7.44 -5.05 -19.20
C LEU A 400 -6.36 -5.96 -19.81
N VAL A 401 -6.02 -7.05 -19.14
CA VAL A 401 -5.08 -8.06 -19.66
C VAL A 401 -5.68 -8.81 -20.85
N ASP A 402 -6.98 -9.13 -20.82
CA ASP A 402 -7.70 -9.75 -21.94
C ASP A 402 -7.69 -8.86 -23.19
N GLU A 403 -7.96 -7.56 -23.02
CA GLU A 403 -7.89 -6.56 -24.12
C GLU A 403 -6.50 -6.54 -24.75
N LEU A 404 -5.44 -6.52 -23.93
CA LEU A 404 -4.07 -6.53 -24.42
C LEU A 404 -3.71 -7.84 -25.14
N ALA A 405 -4.12 -8.97 -24.60
CA ALA A 405 -3.88 -10.29 -25.19
C ALA A 405 -4.58 -10.45 -26.54
N ALA A 406 -5.82 -9.99 -26.68
CA ALA A 406 -6.56 -10.01 -27.93
C ALA A 406 -5.89 -9.14 -29.02
N GLY A 407 -5.26 -8.03 -28.66
CA GLY A 407 -4.50 -7.19 -29.58
C GLY A 407 -3.09 -7.69 -29.89
N ALA A 408 -2.64 -8.80 -29.30
CA ALA A 408 -1.33 -9.42 -29.56
C ALA A 408 -1.42 -10.55 -30.61
N ALA A 409 -2.63 -11.07 -30.86
CA ALA A 409 -2.93 -12.05 -31.91
C ALA A 409 -3.07 -11.35 -33.27
#